data_a2b7a50971c2a2270c525b0f61095b11
#
_entry.id   a2b7a50971c2a2270c525b0f61095b11
#
_cell.length_a   1.000
_cell.length_b   1.000
_cell.length_c   1.000
_cell.angle_alpha   90.00
_cell.angle_beta   90.00
_cell.angle_gamma   90.00
#
_symmetry.space_group_name_H-M   'P 1'
#
loop_
_entity.id
_entity.type
_entity.pdbx_description
1 polymer ?
#
loop_
_entity_poly.entity_id
_entity_poly.type
_entity_poly.pdbx_seq_one_letter_code
_entity_poly.pdbx_strand_id
1 'polypeptide(L)' 'MRKRERHQLIKKMITEEKLGTQKEIQDRLEARNVYVTQTTLSRDLREIGLTKVKKND' A
#
# COMPACT_ATOMS: atom_id res chain seq x y z
N MET A 1 -12.41 -7.70 1.22
CA MET A 1 -11.12 -7.92 1.93
C MET A 1 -11.05 -7.00 3.12
N ARG A 2 -10.65 -7.53 4.24
CA ARG A 2 -10.57 -6.74 5.46
C ARG A 2 -9.32 -5.88 5.47
N LYS A 3 -9.36 -4.80 6.25
CA LYS A 3 -8.24 -3.89 6.31
C LYS A 3 -6.94 -4.59 6.70
N ARG A 4 -7.00 -5.48 7.68
CA ARG A 4 -5.80 -6.20 8.12
C ARG A 4 -5.24 -7.05 6.98
N GLU A 5 -6.11 -7.72 6.24
CA GLU A 5 -5.67 -8.54 5.12
C GLU A 5 -5.06 -7.66 4.03
N ARG A 6 -5.67 -6.50 3.80
CA ARG A 6 -5.14 -5.58 2.80
C ARG A 6 -3.76 -5.08 3.20
N HIS A 7 -3.58 -4.77 4.49
CA HIS A 7 -2.29 -4.31 4.99
C HIS A 7 -1.22 -5.37 4.80
N GLN A 8 -1.56 -6.62 5.08
CA GLN A 8 -0.61 -7.70 4.91
C GLN A 8 -0.23 -7.87 3.44
N LEU A 9 -1.22 -7.77 2.57
CA LEU A 9 -0.97 -7.89 1.13
C LEU A 9 -0.06 -6.76 0.65
N ILE A 10 -0.34 -5.54 1.09
CA ILE A 10 0.46 -4.38 0.69
C ILE A 10 1.92 -4.56 1.15
N LYS A 11 2.11 -4.98 2.39
CA LYS A 11 3.46 -5.18 2.91
C LYS A 11 4.19 -6.24 2.10
N LYS A 12 3.50 -7.32 1.78
CA LYS A 12 4.11 -8.39 1.01
C LYS A 12 4.51 -7.90 -0.38
N MET A 13 3.63 -7.16 -1.02
CA MET A 13 3.90 -6.66 -2.36
C MET A 13 5.11 -5.72 -2.36
N ILE A 14 5.18 -4.83 -1.40
CA ILE A 14 6.29 -3.88 -1.34
C ILE A 14 7.59 -4.62 -1.11
N THR A 15 7.57 -5.62 -0.25
CA THR A 15 8.77 -6.38 0.07
C THR A 15 9.24 -7.22 -1.11
N GLU A 16 8.31 -7.91 -1.75
CA GLU A 16 8.66 -8.84 -2.82
C GLU A 16 8.84 -8.18 -4.18
N GLU A 17 8.02 -7.17 -4.46
CA GLU A 17 8.03 -6.55 -5.77
C GLU A 17 8.75 -5.20 -5.79
N LYS A 18 9.15 -4.73 -4.61
CA LYS A 18 9.92 -3.49 -4.49
C LYS A 18 9.25 -2.33 -5.20
N LEU A 19 7.96 -2.18 -4.95
CA LEU A 19 7.21 -1.10 -5.56
C LEU A 19 7.65 0.23 -4.98
N GLY A 20 7.85 1.21 -5.85
CA GLY A 20 8.42 2.48 -5.43
C GLY A 20 7.43 3.61 -5.29
N THR A 21 6.24 3.47 -5.84
CA THR A 21 5.26 4.55 -5.76
C THR A 21 3.91 4.02 -5.32
N GLN A 22 3.10 4.95 -4.79
CA GLN A 22 1.75 4.61 -4.37
C GLN A 22 0.92 4.13 -5.56
N LYS A 23 1.13 4.74 -6.72
CA LYS A 23 0.38 4.34 -7.91
C LYS A 23 0.68 2.90 -8.29
N GLU A 24 1.92 2.50 -8.20
CA GLU A 24 2.28 1.12 -8.51
C GLU A 24 1.59 0.16 -7.56
N ILE A 25 1.53 0.52 -6.27
CA ILE A 25 0.86 -0.31 -5.30
C ILE A 25 -0.62 -0.41 -5.64
N GLN A 26 -1.24 0.71 -6.00
CA GLN A 26 -2.64 0.72 -6.36
C GLN A 26 -2.89 -0.16 -7.58
N ASP A 27 -2.03 -0.05 -8.60
CA ASP A 27 -2.18 -0.86 -9.81
C ASP A 27 -2.07 -2.35 -9.50
N ARG A 28 -1.13 -2.72 -8.64
CA ARG A 28 -0.99 -4.12 -8.28
C ARG A 28 -2.18 -4.64 -7.51
N LEU A 29 -2.74 -3.80 -6.63
CA LEU A 29 -3.93 -4.19 -5.90
C LEU A 29 -5.10 -4.42 -6.86
N GLU A 30 -5.26 -3.53 -7.82
CA GLU A 30 -6.34 -3.67 -8.80
C GLU A 30 -6.18 -4.95 -9.61
N ALA A 31 -4.94 -5.31 -9.90
CA ALA A 31 -4.69 -6.54 -10.64
C ALA A 31 -5.11 -7.77 -9.84
N ARG A 32 -5.25 -7.61 -8.53
CA ARG A 32 -5.71 -8.67 -7.65
C ARG A 32 -7.18 -8.49 -7.25
N ASN A 33 -7.89 -7.61 -7.99
CA ASN A 33 -9.30 -7.30 -7.72
C ASN A 33 -9.50 -6.62 -6.36
N VAL A 34 -8.50 -5.88 -5.91
CA VAL A 34 -8.58 -5.12 -4.68
C VAL A 34 -8.58 -3.65 -5.06
N TYR A 35 -9.73 -3.00 -4.93
CA TYR A 35 -9.89 -1.61 -5.36
C TYR A 35 -9.95 -0.69 -4.16
N VAL A 36 -8.98 0.22 -4.07
CA VAL A 36 -8.93 1.20 -3.00
C VAL A 36 -8.70 2.57 -3.63
N THR A 37 -9.19 3.60 -2.95
CA THR A 37 -8.93 4.96 -3.40
C THR A 37 -7.53 5.37 -2.97
N GLN A 38 -7.01 6.43 -3.60
CA GLN A 38 -5.71 6.93 -3.23
C GLN A 38 -5.68 7.35 -1.76
N THR A 39 -6.76 7.98 -1.31
CA THR A 39 -6.84 8.42 0.09
C THR A 39 -6.75 7.23 1.04
N THR A 40 -7.50 6.16 0.73
CA THR A 40 -7.49 4.98 1.58
C THR A 40 -6.10 4.33 1.55
N LEU A 41 -5.50 4.24 0.38
CA LEU A 41 -4.18 3.62 0.27
C LEU A 41 -3.13 4.44 1.01
N SER A 42 -3.19 5.76 0.90
CA SER A 42 -2.26 6.61 1.63
C SER A 42 -2.37 6.39 3.13
N ARG A 43 -3.61 6.27 3.60
CA ARG A 43 -3.85 6.04 5.02
C ARG A 43 -3.32 4.67 5.43
N ASP A 44 -3.55 3.65 4.60
CA ASP A 44 -3.07 2.32 4.89
C ASP A 44 -1.55 2.28 4.98
N LEU A 45 -0.88 2.93 4.05
CA LEU A 45 0.58 2.98 4.05
C LEU A 45 1.11 3.66 5.30
N ARG A 46 0.43 4.71 5.73
CA ARG A 46 0.82 5.42 6.94
C ARG A 46 0.62 4.54 8.17
N GLU A 47 -0.48 3.81 8.22
CA GLU A 47 -0.76 2.92 9.35
C GLU A 47 0.21 1.76 9.40
N ILE A 48 0.62 1.28 8.25
CA ILE A 48 1.59 0.20 8.18
C ILE A 48 2.99 0.69 8.53
N GLY A 49 3.24 1.99 8.29
CA GLY A 49 4.54 2.56 8.57
C GLY A 49 5.51 2.43 7.42
N LEU A 50 5.00 2.26 6.22
CA LEU A 50 5.86 2.09 5.04
C LEU A 50 6.06 3.38 4.27
N THR A 51 5.34 4.45 4.60
CA THR A 51 5.58 5.72 3.95
C THR A 51 6.84 6.33 4.52
N LYS A 52 7.71 6.68 3.71
CA LYS A 52 8.91 7.25 4.21
C LYS A 52 8.78 8.66 4.52
N VAL A 53 8.49 9.04 4.55
CA VAL A 53 8.48 10.29 4.63
C VAL A 53 9.07 11.08 5.51
N LYS A 54 9.39 10.64 5.16
CA LYS A 54 9.81 11.11 5.67
C LYS A 54 9.91 12.03 6.27
N LYS A 55 10.00 12.16 6.37
CA LYS A 55 10.10 12.76 6.90
C LYS A 55 10.14 13.57 7.54
N ASN A 56 10.21 13.73 7.71
CA ASN A 56 10.21 14.30 8.35
C ASN A 56 10.30 15.01 8.87
N ASP A 57 10.44 15.19 9.13
CA ASP A 57 10.41 15.52 9.66
C ASP A 57 10.44 15.90 9.82
#